data_bb6675222c5f1e846e27e6d1b52700be
#
_entry.id   bb6675222c5f1e846e27e6d1b52700be
#
_cell.length_a   1.000
_cell.length_b   1.000
_cell.length_c   1.000
_cell.angle_alpha   90.00
_cell.angle_beta   90.00
_cell.angle_gamma   90.00
#
_symmetry.space_group_name_H-M   'P 1'
#
loop_
_entity.id
_entity.type
_entity.pdbx_description
1 polymer ?
#
loop_
_entity_poly.entity_id
_entity_poly.type
_entity_poly.pdbx_seq_one_letter_code
_entity_poly.pdbx_strand_id
1 'polypeptide(L)' 'SKLVLIEKFLSIMSDLDIITEKNKKSLVQNIHIIFNKTNFTENEVNLYLGILTKIGKALKK' A
#
# COMPACT_ATOMS: atom_id res chain seq x y z
N SER A 1 1.33 -1.56 11.90
CA SER A 1 0.79 -0.21 11.99
C SER A 1 0.28 0.27 10.63
N LYS A 2 -0.54 1.29 10.67
CA LYS A 2 -1.12 1.86 9.44
C LYS A 2 -0.03 2.37 8.49
N LEU A 3 1.05 2.92 9.02
CA LEU A 3 2.13 3.42 8.19
C LEU A 3 2.82 2.27 7.43
N VAL A 4 3.04 1.16 8.10
CA VAL A 4 3.63 -0.03 7.45
C VAL A 4 2.71 -0.54 6.35
N LEU A 5 1.40 -0.51 6.59
CA LEU A 5 0.41 -0.91 5.60
C LEU A 5 0.48 -0.02 4.35
N ILE A 6 0.54 1.30 4.55
CA ILE A 6 0.66 2.25 3.46
C ILE A 6 1.93 2.00 2.65
N GLU A 7 3.05 1.84 3.33
CA GLU A 7 4.34 1.62 2.66
C GLU A 7 4.34 0.34 1.84
N LYS A 8 3.78 -0.72 2.38
CA LYS A 8 3.69 -2.00 1.69
C LYS A 8 2.80 -1.90 0.45
N PHE A 9 1.67 -1.21 0.58
CA PHE A 9 0.76 -0.98 -0.53
C PHE A 9 1.43 -0.19 -1.64
N LEU A 10 2.13 0.89 -1.30
CA LEU A 10 2.85 1.71 -2.27
C LEU A 10 3.96 0.92 -2.97
N SER A 11 4.66 0.07 -2.25
CA SER A 11 5.71 -0.77 -2.82
C SER A 11 5.14 -1.71 -3.89
N ILE A 12 3.99 -2.32 -3.61
CA ILE A 12 3.34 -3.22 -4.57
C ILE A 12 2.86 -2.44 -5.79
N MET A 13 2.29 -1.26 -5.59
CA MET A 13 1.85 -0.42 -6.70
C MET A 13 3.04 -0.01 -7.59
N SER A 14 4.20 0.24 -6.99
CA SER A 14 5.40 0.54 -7.73
C SER A 14 5.87 -0.66 -8.56
N ASP A 15 5.84 -1.86 -7.95
CA ASP A 15 6.23 -3.09 -8.64
C ASP A 15 5.31 -3.40 -9.82
N LEU A 16 4.05 -3.00 -9.74
CA LEU A 16 3.06 -3.21 -10.80
C LEU A 16 3.05 -2.08 -11.83
N ASP A 17 3.96 -1.12 -11.70
CA ASP A 17 4.05 0.06 -12.58
C ASP A 17 2.79 0.94 -12.54
N ILE A 18 2.01 0.85 -11.47
CA ILE A 18 0.89 1.75 -11.23
C ILE A 18 1.43 3.12 -10.82
N ILE A 19 2.47 3.13 -9.98
CA ILE A 19 3.19 4.34 -9.62
C ILE A 19 4.34 4.53 -10.59
N THR A 20 4.34 5.66 -11.30
CA THR A 20 5.39 6.01 -12.26
C THR A 20 6.01 7.34 -11.85
N GLU A 21 7.13 7.71 -12.49
CA GLU A 21 7.77 9.02 -12.25
C GLU A 21 6.80 10.17 -12.50
N LYS A 22 5.89 10.02 -13.45
CA LYS A 22 4.92 11.04 -13.81
C LYS A 22 3.88 11.28 -12.73
N ASN A 23 3.36 10.20 -12.12
CA ASN A 23 2.23 10.31 -11.20
C ASN A 23 2.62 10.10 -9.73
N LYS A 24 3.88 9.80 -9.46
CA LYS A 24 4.35 9.41 -8.13
C LYS A 24 3.92 10.41 -7.05
N LYS A 25 4.20 11.69 -7.25
CA LYS A 25 3.94 12.71 -6.24
C LYS A 25 2.46 12.80 -5.90
N SER A 26 1.62 12.88 -6.92
CA SER A 26 0.18 13.02 -6.75
C SER A 26 -0.45 11.75 -6.18
N LEU A 27 -0.06 10.60 -6.73
CA LEU A 27 -0.66 9.32 -6.34
C LEU A 27 -0.29 8.94 -4.91
N VAL A 28 0.98 9.09 -4.54
CA VAL A 28 1.43 8.79 -3.18
C VAL A 28 0.70 9.68 -2.18
N GLN A 29 0.57 10.97 -2.48
CA GLN A 29 -0.14 11.90 -1.62
C GLN A 29 -1.60 11.50 -1.44
N ASN A 30 -2.27 11.14 -2.52
CA ASN A 30 -3.67 10.72 -2.48
C ASN A 30 -3.87 9.45 -1.66
N ILE A 31 -2.96 8.48 -1.79
CA ILE A 31 -3.01 7.24 -1.01
C ILE A 31 -2.89 7.54 0.48
N HIS A 32 -1.96 8.41 0.86
CA HIS A 32 -1.82 8.81 2.27
C HIS A 32 -3.10 9.47 2.79
N ILE A 33 -3.71 10.35 2.00
CA ILE A 33 -4.95 11.01 2.39
C ILE A 33 -6.07 9.99 2.60
N ILE A 34 -6.25 9.08 1.66
CA ILE A 34 -7.31 8.06 1.73
C ILE A 34 -7.13 7.18 2.97
N PHE A 35 -5.92 6.69 3.21
CA PHE A 35 -5.64 5.81 4.34
C PHE A 35 -5.79 6.53 5.67
N ASN A 36 -5.46 7.84 5.71
CA ASN A 36 -5.60 8.62 6.94
C ASN A 36 -7.06 8.92 7.29
N LYS A 37 -7.95 8.91 6.30
CA LYS A 37 -9.38 9.08 6.53
C LYS A 37 -10.05 7.81 7.06
N THR A 38 -9.42 6.67 6.87
CA THR A 38 -9.98 5.39 7.26
C THR A 38 -9.47 5.00 8.64
N ASN A 39 -10.38 4.68 9.55
CA ASN A 39 -10.02 4.21 10.89
C ASN A 39 -9.90 2.69 10.87
N PHE A 40 -8.69 2.21 10.64
CA PHE A 40 -8.41 0.77 10.67
C PHE A 40 -8.28 0.27 12.10
N THR A 41 -8.90 -0.87 12.39
CA THR A 41 -8.60 -1.59 13.63
C THR A 41 -7.29 -2.36 13.45
N GLU A 42 -6.70 -2.79 14.59
CA GLU A 42 -5.49 -3.63 14.56
C GLU A 42 -5.71 -4.88 13.72
N ASN A 43 -6.87 -5.53 13.89
CA ASN A 43 -7.19 -6.74 13.15
C ASN A 43 -7.28 -6.48 11.65
N GLU A 44 -7.87 -5.36 11.27
CA GLU A 44 -7.98 -4.97 9.86
C GLU A 44 -6.61 -4.69 9.26
N VAL A 45 -5.74 -3.97 9.98
CA VAL A 45 -4.39 -3.71 9.51
C VAL A 45 -3.64 -5.03 9.29
N ASN A 46 -3.73 -5.95 10.24
CA ASN A 46 -3.06 -7.24 10.14
C ASN A 46 -3.58 -8.06 8.97
N LEU A 47 -4.89 -8.03 8.74
CA LEU A 47 -5.50 -8.73 7.60
C LEU A 47 -4.95 -8.21 6.27
N TYR A 48 -4.95 -6.90 6.09
CA TYR A 48 -4.45 -6.30 4.86
C TYR A 48 -2.95 -6.53 4.68
N LEU A 49 -2.17 -6.44 5.76
CA LEU A 49 -0.74 -6.74 5.68
C LEU A 49 -0.48 -8.17 5.21
N GLY A 50 -1.27 -9.12 5.71
CA GLY A 50 -1.15 -10.52 5.27
C GLY A 50 -1.46 -10.67 3.79
N ILE A 51 -2.53 -10.04 3.31
CA ILE A 51 -2.91 -10.07 1.90
C ILE A 51 -1.80 -9.47 1.03
N LEU A 52 -1.32 -8.29 1.40
CA LEU A 52 -0.28 -7.60 0.63
C LEU A 52 1.03 -8.38 0.62
N THR A 53 1.36 -9.04 1.73
CA THR A 53 2.57 -9.87 1.80
C THR A 53 2.49 -11.01 0.78
N LYS A 54 1.34 -11.66 0.67
CA LYS A 54 1.15 -12.74 -0.30
C LYS A 54 1.21 -12.25 -1.74
N ILE A 55 0.61 -11.09 -2.01
CA ILE A 55 0.67 -10.47 -3.33
C ILE A 55 2.12 -10.14 -3.68
N GLY A 56 2.87 -9.55 -2.74
CA GLY A 56 4.27 -9.21 -2.95
C GLY A 56 5.11 -10.44 -3.28
N LYS A 57 4.87 -11.56 -2.60
CA LYS A 57 5.59 -12.81 -2.88
C LYS A 57 5.26 -13.35 -4.26
N ALA A 58 4.02 -13.25 -4.69
CA ALA A 58 3.60 -13.70 -6.01
C ALA A 58 4.27 -12.87 -7.12
N LEU A 59 4.46 -11.58 -6.88
CA LEU A 59 5.07 -10.69 -7.87
C LEU A 59 6.58 -10.89 -8.01
N LYS A 60 7.23 -11.51 -7.01
CA LYS A 60 8.68 -11.69 -7.01
C LYS A 60 9.13 -13.01 -7.62
N LYS A 61 8.29 -13.70 -8.30
CA LYS A 61 8.69 -14.95 -8.97
C LYS A 61 9.56 -14.71 -10.19
#